data_b4bf31055c35b95f854f6df6d5321392
#
_entry.id   b4bf31055c35b95f854f6df6d5321392
#
_cell.length_a   1.000
_cell.length_b   1.000
_cell.length_c   1.000
_cell.angle_alpha   90.00
_cell.angle_beta   90.00
_cell.angle_gamma   90.00
#
_symmetry.space_group_name_H-M   'P 1'
#
loop_
_entity.id
_entity.type
_entity.pdbx_description
1 polymer ?
#
loop_
_entity_poly.entity_id
_entity_poly.type
_entity_poly.pdbx_seq_one_letter_code
_entity_poly.pdbx_strand_id
1 'polypeptide(L)'
;LGGEPALLRLIQGLRQRGMGLLMDIVPNHMGIGGGANPWWQDVLEWGRESPYASFFDIQWESHDAALRGQVLLPFLRSDYGEVLAAGEIGLSLDREAGRLLASHGEQRFPLWPGSYPELLEDSGEPRLSDLAGGFRECRQDREALREMQRRLAAALAESAPRAALERTLGKLQERHEEARQRLHRLLEAQHYRLASWRTAADDINWRRFFDISELVGLRVERGEVFEAVHGKVFQLLEDGLLDGLRIDHVDGLADPRGYCRRLRRRSERIRARRGGAPMLLYVEKILGGEERLPEDWLCDGTTGYDFMNQVSLLQHDPRGERPLRELWQRVSGRPEAFLDEVYQARQLVLAGSLAGDLENLAQ
;
A
#
# COMPACT_ATOMS: atom_id res chain seq x y z
N LEU A 1 16.79 -11.51 8.52
CA LEU A 1 17.15 -10.98 9.85
C LEU A 1 17.04 -12.03 10.97
N GLY A 2 16.66 -13.27 10.69
CA GLY A 2 16.65 -14.38 11.66
C GLY A 2 15.34 -14.61 12.43
N GLY A 3 14.30 -13.87 12.09
CA GLY A 3 12.93 -14.07 12.62
C GLY A 3 12.80 -13.84 14.12
N GLU A 4 11.73 -14.34 14.70
CA GLU A 4 11.40 -14.18 16.12
C GLU A 4 12.50 -14.69 17.09
N PRO A 5 13.17 -15.84 16.86
CA PRO A 5 14.25 -16.28 17.75
C PRO A 5 15.42 -15.29 17.81
N ALA A 6 15.74 -14.61 16.71
CA ALA A 6 16.80 -13.60 16.71
C ALA A 6 16.36 -12.33 17.46
N LEU A 7 15.11 -11.92 17.31
CA LEU A 7 14.53 -10.81 18.06
C LEU A 7 14.58 -11.08 19.57
N LEU A 8 14.20 -12.27 20.01
CA LEU A 8 14.25 -12.65 21.44
C LEU A 8 15.67 -12.61 22.00
N ARG A 9 16.67 -13.10 21.26
CA ARG A 9 18.10 -13.00 21.66
C ARG A 9 18.56 -11.55 21.75
N LEU A 10 18.16 -10.69 20.81
CA LEU A 10 18.47 -9.26 20.85
C LEU A 10 17.89 -8.63 22.12
N ILE A 11 16.61 -8.85 22.41
CA ILE A 11 15.92 -8.30 23.57
C ILE A 11 16.60 -8.77 24.86
N GLN A 12 16.94 -10.04 24.97
CA GLN A 12 17.67 -10.56 26.13
C GLN A 12 19.01 -9.85 26.32
N GLY A 13 19.77 -9.64 25.24
CA GLY A 13 21.03 -8.89 25.31
C GLY A 13 20.88 -7.43 25.69
N LEU A 14 19.78 -6.76 25.25
CA LEU A 14 19.44 -5.40 25.65
C LEU A 14 19.12 -5.34 27.16
N ARG A 15 18.25 -6.23 27.64
CA ARG A 15 17.87 -6.30 29.08
C ARG A 15 19.07 -6.50 30.00
N GLN A 16 20.02 -7.36 29.62
CA GLN A 16 21.26 -7.57 30.41
C GLN A 16 22.11 -6.30 30.53
N ARG A 17 21.90 -5.32 29.65
CA ARG A 17 22.62 -4.03 29.65
C ARG A 17 21.77 -2.86 30.17
N GLY A 18 20.60 -3.15 30.75
CA GLY A 18 19.67 -2.12 31.22
C GLY A 18 19.04 -1.30 30.09
N MET A 19 19.02 -1.82 28.86
CA MET A 19 18.45 -1.15 27.70
C MET A 19 17.04 -1.67 27.41
N GLY A 20 16.17 -0.79 26.91
CA GLY A 20 14.84 -1.10 26.39
C GLY A 20 14.83 -1.26 24.86
N LEU A 21 13.69 -1.67 24.33
CA LEU A 21 13.42 -1.72 22.90
C LEU A 21 12.26 -0.80 22.53
N LEU A 22 12.53 0.16 21.66
CA LEU A 22 11.54 1.02 21.04
C LEU A 22 11.34 0.54 19.59
N MET A 23 10.09 0.25 19.22
CA MET A 23 9.74 -0.20 17.88
C MET A 23 9.19 0.96 17.06
N ASP A 24 9.68 1.09 15.84
CA ASP A 24 9.12 1.99 14.83
C ASP A 24 7.93 1.32 14.14
N ILE A 25 6.80 2.03 14.02
CA ILE A 25 5.58 1.55 13.37
C ILE A 25 5.08 2.57 12.36
N VAL A 26 4.56 2.08 11.24
CA VAL A 26 4.06 2.89 10.12
C VAL A 26 2.55 2.64 9.94
N PRO A 27 1.69 3.39 10.63
CA PRO A 27 0.24 3.18 10.54
C PRO A 27 -0.42 3.81 9.31
N ASN A 28 0.23 4.80 8.69
CA ASN A 28 -0.38 5.60 7.62
C ASN A 28 -0.50 4.86 6.29
N HIS A 29 0.44 3.98 5.98
CA HIS A 29 0.50 3.32 4.66
C HIS A 29 1.14 1.95 4.74
N MET A 30 1.05 1.19 3.64
CA MET A 30 1.60 -0.14 3.52
C MET A 30 2.15 -0.37 2.10
N GLY A 31 3.24 -1.11 1.99
CA GLY A 31 3.82 -1.49 0.69
C GLY A 31 2.92 -2.46 -0.07
N ILE A 32 2.78 -2.24 -1.39
CA ILE A 32 1.97 -3.08 -2.29
C ILE A 32 2.75 -3.60 -3.51
N GLY A 33 4.02 -3.26 -3.63
CA GLY A 33 4.87 -3.70 -4.74
C GLY A 33 5.10 -5.21 -4.78
N GLY A 34 5.36 -5.74 -5.98
CA GLY A 34 5.77 -7.13 -6.20
C GLY A 34 4.74 -8.20 -5.86
N GLY A 35 3.51 -7.84 -5.50
CA GLY A 35 2.49 -8.81 -5.10
C GLY A 35 2.66 -9.37 -3.68
N ALA A 36 3.51 -8.78 -2.85
CA ALA A 36 3.84 -9.30 -1.52
C ALA A 36 2.78 -9.01 -0.44
N ASN A 37 1.87 -8.05 -0.66
CA ASN A 37 0.85 -7.67 0.31
C ASN A 37 -0.43 -8.51 0.12
N PRO A 38 -0.75 -9.45 1.01
CA PRO A 38 -1.89 -10.35 0.82
C PRO A 38 -3.24 -9.63 0.91
N TRP A 39 -3.36 -8.54 1.69
CA TRP A 39 -4.59 -7.75 1.78
C TRP A 39 -4.87 -7.00 0.48
N TRP A 40 -3.83 -6.39 -0.08
CA TRP A 40 -3.94 -5.69 -1.36
C TRP A 40 -4.23 -6.67 -2.51
N GLN A 41 -3.57 -7.83 -2.53
CA GLN A 41 -3.84 -8.87 -3.53
C GLN A 41 -5.28 -9.37 -3.46
N ASP A 42 -5.84 -9.54 -2.26
CA ASP A 42 -7.27 -9.91 -2.09
C ASP A 42 -8.19 -8.79 -2.63
N VAL A 43 -7.85 -7.51 -2.40
CA VAL A 43 -8.61 -6.38 -2.97
C VAL A 43 -8.56 -6.38 -4.50
N LEU A 44 -7.41 -6.62 -5.11
CA LEU A 44 -7.30 -6.69 -6.57
C LEU A 44 -8.07 -7.88 -7.16
N GLU A 45 -8.10 -9.01 -6.47
CA GLU A 45 -8.81 -10.21 -6.90
C GLU A 45 -10.34 -10.07 -6.76
N TRP A 46 -10.84 -9.44 -5.68
CA TRP A 46 -12.25 -9.44 -5.31
C TRP A 46 -12.91 -8.06 -5.34
N GLY A 47 -12.18 -7.00 -5.61
CA GLY A 47 -12.72 -5.66 -5.62
C GLY A 47 -13.38 -5.27 -4.29
N ARG A 48 -14.58 -4.73 -4.35
CA ARG A 48 -15.38 -4.34 -3.17
C ARG A 48 -15.81 -5.49 -2.28
N GLU A 49 -15.86 -6.71 -2.80
CA GLU A 49 -16.24 -7.91 -2.04
C GLU A 49 -15.10 -8.43 -1.16
N SER A 50 -13.90 -7.89 -1.32
CA SER A 50 -12.78 -8.17 -0.42
C SER A 50 -13.09 -7.70 1.01
N PRO A 51 -12.83 -8.49 2.06
CA PRO A 51 -12.93 -8.04 3.44
C PRO A 51 -11.91 -6.93 3.76
N TYR A 52 -10.91 -6.76 2.91
CA TYR A 52 -9.88 -5.73 3.03
C TYR A 52 -10.17 -4.49 2.18
N ALA A 53 -11.26 -4.43 1.42
CA ALA A 53 -11.61 -3.28 0.59
C ALA A 53 -11.76 -1.98 1.40
N SER A 54 -12.16 -2.10 2.66
CA SER A 54 -12.30 -0.98 3.60
C SER A 54 -11.03 -0.63 4.37
N PHE A 55 -9.96 -1.43 4.22
CA PHE A 55 -8.68 -1.21 4.90
C PHE A 55 -7.86 -0.12 4.24
N PHE A 56 -8.02 0.00 2.92
CA PHE A 56 -7.31 0.95 2.10
C PHE A 56 -8.22 2.15 1.76
N ASP A 57 -7.59 3.28 1.57
CA ASP A 57 -8.29 4.52 1.22
C ASP A 57 -8.48 4.60 -0.31
N ILE A 58 -9.47 3.85 -0.81
CA ILE A 58 -9.81 3.71 -2.22
C ILE A 58 -11.14 4.42 -2.50
N GLN A 59 -11.15 5.29 -3.49
CA GLN A 59 -12.34 5.94 -4.01
C GLN A 59 -12.99 5.05 -5.08
N TRP A 60 -13.87 4.17 -4.63
CA TRP A 60 -14.57 3.23 -5.51
C TRP A 60 -15.58 3.89 -6.46
N GLU A 61 -16.13 5.04 -6.08
CA GLU A 61 -17.07 5.83 -6.87
C GLU A 61 -16.31 6.95 -7.60
N SER A 62 -15.27 6.60 -8.33
CA SER A 62 -14.51 7.57 -9.10
C SER A 62 -15.42 8.38 -10.05
N HIS A 63 -15.10 9.68 -10.22
CA HIS A 63 -15.76 10.54 -11.20
C HIS A 63 -15.48 10.08 -12.63
N ASP A 64 -14.30 9.55 -12.88
CA ASP A 64 -14.03 8.84 -14.14
C ASP A 64 -14.86 7.56 -14.20
N ALA A 65 -15.83 7.55 -15.13
CA ALA A 65 -16.68 6.39 -15.36
C ALA A 65 -15.89 5.11 -15.70
N ALA A 66 -14.70 5.27 -16.29
CA ALA A 66 -13.82 4.16 -16.62
C ALA A 66 -13.14 3.50 -15.41
N LEU A 67 -13.13 4.18 -14.25
CA LEU A 67 -12.54 3.68 -13.01
C LEU A 67 -13.57 3.28 -11.96
N ARG A 68 -14.87 3.45 -12.22
CA ARG A 68 -15.92 3.08 -11.26
C ARG A 68 -15.88 1.60 -10.91
N GLY A 69 -15.69 1.31 -9.63
CA GLY A 69 -15.59 -0.07 -9.12
C GLY A 69 -14.24 -0.75 -9.40
N GLN A 70 -13.29 -0.04 -9.98
CA GLN A 70 -11.93 -0.54 -10.25
C GLN A 70 -10.88 0.27 -9.52
N VAL A 71 -9.70 -0.33 -9.32
CA VAL A 71 -8.52 0.31 -8.73
C VAL A 71 -7.55 0.64 -9.86
N LEU A 72 -7.14 1.90 -10.01
CA LEU A 72 -6.11 2.27 -10.98
C LEU A 72 -4.75 1.75 -10.51
N LEU A 73 -4.03 1.03 -11.37
CA LEU A 73 -2.70 0.51 -11.11
C LEU A 73 -1.67 1.14 -12.07
N PRO A 74 -1.01 2.23 -11.68
CA PRO A 74 -0.09 2.97 -12.53
C PRO A 74 1.32 2.35 -12.48
N PHE A 75 1.45 1.08 -12.90
CA PHE A 75 2.71 0.34 -12.82
C PHE A 75 3.32 0.00 -14.18
N LEU A 76 2.68 0.40 -15.29
CA LEU A 76 3.23 0.16 -16.61
C LEU A 76 4.29 1.21 -16.98
N ARG A 77 5.30 0.78 -17.74
CA ARG A 77 6.42 1.65 -18.17
C ARG A 77 6.00 2.69 -19.19
N SER A 78 5.04 2.35 -20.06
CA SER A 78 4.47 3.23 -21.07
C SER A 78 2.97 3.02 -21.16
N ASP A 79 2.33 3.60 -22.16
CA ASP A 79 0.89 3.54 -22.32
C ASP A 79 0.40 2.10 -22.47
N TYR A 80 -0.75 1.80 -21.86
CA TYR A 80 -1.31 0.44 -21.80
C TYR A 80 -1.37 -0.24 -23.17
N GLY A 81 -1.80 0.49 -24.21
CA GLY A 81 -1.87 -0.04 -25.56
C GLY A 81 -0.51 -0.44 -26.14
N GLU A 82 0.53 0.33 -25.84
CA GLU A 82 1.91 0.03 -26.27
C GLU A 82 2.46 -1.21 -25.55
N VAL A 83 2.28 -1.29 -24.22
CA VAL A 83 2.71 -2.43 -23.42
C VAL A 83 2.01 -3.71 -23.85
N LEU A 84 0.69 -3.62 -24.15
CA LEU A 84 -0.09 -4.73 -24.65
C LEU A 84 0.37 -5.18 -26.04
N ALA A 85 0.62 -4.24 -26.94
CA ALA A 85 1.11 -4.53 -28.30
C ALA A 85 2.54 -5.11 -28.30
N ALA A 86 3.38 -4.67 -27.37
CA ALA A 86 4.73 -5.20 -27.17
C ALA A 86 4.74 -6.62 -26.56
N GLY A 87 3.58 -7.12 -26.03
CA GLY A 87 3.49 -8.41 -25.36
C GLY A 87 4.24 -8.44 -24.04
N GLU A 88 4.29 -7.31 -23.32
CA GLU A 88 5.01 -7.20 -22.05
C GLU A 88 4.14 -7.58 -20.83
N ILE A 89 2.85 -7.85 -21.02
CA ILE A 89 1.98 -8.39 -19.98
C ILE A 89 2.04 -9.90 -20.02
N GLY A 90 2.64 -10.49 -19.00
CA GLY A 90 2.73 -11.93 -18.83
C GLY A 90 1.47 -12.49 -18.14
N LEU A 91 1.12 -13.73 -18.46
CA LEU A 91 0.14 -14.53 -17.73
C LEU A 91 0.83 -15.73 -17.10
N SER A 92 0.48 -16.04 -15.86
CA SER A 92 1.07 -17.15 -15.13
C SER A 92 0.06 -17.83 -14.21
N LEU A 93 0.45 -18.97 -13.66
CA LEU A 93 -0.37 -19.85 -12.86
C LEU A 93 0.25 -20.04 -11.48
N ASP A 94 -0.46 -19.64 -10.43
CA ASP A 94 -0.21 -20.08 -9.07
C ASP A 94 -0.94 -21.41 -8.85
N ARG A 95 -0.19 -22.50 -8.96
CA ARG A 95 -0.73 -23.86 -8.93
C ARG A 95 -1.24 -24.27 -7.55
N GLU A 96 -0.59 -23.78 -6.50
CA GLU A 96 -0.95 -24.13 -5.11
C GLU A 96 -2.24 -23.45 -4.69
N ALA A 97 -2.45 -22.22 -5.12
CA ALA A 97 -3.65 -21.46 -4.82
C ALA A 97 -4.78 -21.63 -5.88
N GLY A 98 -4.50 -22.24 -7.04
CA GLY A 98 -5.45 -22.32 -8.15
C GLY A 98 -5.78 -20.95 -8.72
N ARG A 99 -4.80 -20.02 -8.76
CA ARG A 99 -4.97 -18.64 -9.19
C ARG A 99 -4.28 -18.40 -10.52
N LEU A 100 -4.91 -17.56 -11.34
CA LEU A 100 -4.30 -16.99 -12.52
C LEU A 100 -3.81 -15.58 -12.19
N LEU A 101 -2.65 -15.24 -12.71
CA LEU A 101 -1.98 -13.96 -12.45
C LEU A 101 -1.60 -13.30 -13.77
N ALA A 102 -1.82 -11.99 -13.88
CA ALA A 102 -1.15 -11.14 -14.82
C ALA A 102 0.13 -10.58 -14.19
N SER A 103 1.10 -10.17 -15.01
CA SER A 103 2.34 -9.58 -14.54
C SER A 103 2.92 -8.58 -15.52
N HIS A 104 3.63 -7.56 -15.00
CA HIS A 104 4.46 -6.64 -15.76
C HIS A 104 5.73 -6.33 -14.95
N GLY A 105 6.89 -6.70 -15.48
CA GLY A 105 8.13 -6.66 -14.70
C GLY A 105 8.03 -7.52 -13.44
N GLU A 106 8.29 -6.91 -12.28
CA GLU A 106 8.20 -7.59 -10.98
C GLU A 106 6.79 -7.57 -10.38
N GLN A 107 5.89 -6.75 -10.93
CA GLN A 107 4.52 -6.63 -10.43
C GLN A 107 3.68 -7.86 -10.77
N ARG A 108 2.81 -8.24 -9.84
CA ARG A 108 1.88 -9.38 -9.96
C ARG A 108 0.46 -8.92 -9.64
N PHE A 109 -0.48 -9.28 -10.50
CA PHE A 109 -1.87 -8.87 -10.43
C PHE A 109 -2.75 -10.12 -10.50
N PRO A 110 -3.50 -10.47 -9.45
CA PRO A 110 -4.40 -11.63 -9.51
C PRO A 110 -5.55 -11.36 -10.47
N LEU A 111 -5.93 -12.37 -11.23
CA LEU A 111 -7.13 -12.29 -12.06
C LEU A 111 -8.34 -12.71 -11.25
N TRP A 112 -9.45 -12.01 -11.43
CA TRP A 112 -10.72 -12.35 -10.81
C TRP A 112 -11.21 -13.74 -11.25
N PRO A 113 -11.55 -14.65 -10.34
CA PRO A 113 -11.94 -16.01 -10.69
C PRO A 113 -13.17 -16.12 -11.59
N GLY A 114 -14.08 -15.13 -11.53
CA GLY A 114 -15.21 -15.05 -12.44
C GLY A 114 -14.84 -14.82 -13.91
N SER A 115 -13.56 -14.53 -14.22
CA SER A 115 -13.02 -14.43 -15.58
C SER A 115 -12.34 -15.71 -16.09
N TYR A 116 -12.27 -16.79 -15.27
CA TYR A 116 -11.60 -18.03 -15.67
C TYR A 116 -12.35 -18.93 -16.66
N PRO A 117 -13.70 -18.94 -16.71
CA PRO A 117 -14.44 -19.93 -17.50
C PRO A 117 -13.98 -20.07 -18.94
N GLU A 118 -13.81 -18.96 -19.65
CA GLU A 118 -13.38 -18.98 -21.06
C GLU A 118 -11.99 -19.60 -21.23
N LEU A 119 -11.06 -19.28 -20.32
CA LEU A 119 -9.69 -19.82 -20.36
C LEU A 119 -9.65 -21.32 -20.09
N LEU A 120 -10.50 -21.80 -19.18
CA LEU A 120 -10.59 -23.20 -18.84
C LEU A 120 -11.19 -24.01 -19.98
N GLU A 121 -12.24 -23.51 -20.65
CA GLU A 121 -12.85 -24.16 -21.85
C GLU A 121 -11.90 -24.19 -23.02
N ASP A 122 -11.22 -23.08 -23.31
CA ASP A 122 -10.26 -22.95 -24.40
C ASP A 122 -9.05 -23.89 -24.26
N SER A 123 -8.83 -24.43 -23.07
CA SER A 123 -7.78 -25.42 -22.83
C SER A 123 -8.05 -26.74 -23.55
N GLY A 124 -9.32 -27.03 -23.86
CA GLY A 124 -9.76 -28.29 -24.46
C GLY A 124 -9.57 -29.51 -23.57
N GLU A 125 -9.26 -29.30 -22.28
CA GLU A 125 -9.06 -30.37 -21.30
C GLU A 125 -10.38 -30.64 -20.57
N PRO A 126 -10.91 -31.88 -20.56
CA PRO A 126 -12.25 -32.16 -20.05
C PRO A 126 -12.50 -31.73 -18.61
N ARG A 127 -11.56 -31.98 -17.71
CA ARG A 127 -11.69 -31.60 -16.28
C ARG A 127 -11.70 -30.08 -16.09
N LEU A 128 -10.94 -29.32 -16.89
CA LEU A 128 -10.96 -27.86 -16.83
C LEU A 128 -12.27 -27.31 -17.41
N SER A 129 -12.79 -27.93 -18.46
CA SER A 129 -14.09 -27.58 -19.02
C SER A 129 -15.24 -27.82 -18.04
N ASP A 130 -15.20 -28.95 -17.27
CA ASP A 130 -16.16 -29.21 -16.22
C ASP A 130 -16.11 -28.15 -15.10
N LEU A 131 -14.90 -27.72 -14.69
CA LEU A 131 -14.72 -26.66 -13.71
C LEU A 131 -15.23 -25.31 -14.22
N ALA A 132 -15.10 -25.01 -15.52
CA ALA A 132 -15.59 -23.76 -16.11
C ALA A 132 -17.10 -23.54 -15.85
N GLY A 133 -17.90 -24.60 -15.94
CA GLY A 133 -19.32 -24.56 -15.59
C GLY A 133 -19.53 -24.09 -14.16
N GLY A 134 -18.84 -24.70 -13.19
CA GLY A 134 -18.91 -24.33 -11.79
C GLY A 134 -18.52 -22.88 -11.50
N PHE A 135 -17.45 -22.37 -12.14
CA PHE A 135 -17.07 -20.95 -12.02
C PHE A 135 -18.15 -20.00 -12.58
N ARG A 136 -18.88 -20.36 -13.65
CA ARG A 136 -19.98 -19.54 -14.16
C ARG A 136 -21.18 -19.50 -13.22
N GLU A 137 -21.57 -20.67 -12.68
CA GLU A 137 -22.70 -20.77 -11.75
C GLU A 137 -22.45 -19.96 -10.47
N CYS A 138 -21.21 -19.90 -10.01
CA CYS A 138 -20.83 -19.25 -8.75
C CYS A 138 -20.32 -17.80 -8.94
N ARG A 139 -20.45 -17.20 -10.12
CA ARG A 139 -19.79 -15.93 -10.49
C ARG A 139 -20.02 -14.78 -9.51
N GLN A 140 -21.12 -14.76 -8.78
CA GLN A 140 -21.48 -13.71 -7.82
C GLN A 140 -21.29 -14.16 -6.35
N ASP A 141 -20.74 -15.33 -6.12
CA ASP A 141 -20.50 -15.88 -4.77
C ASP A 141 -19.00 -16.05 -4.55
N ARG A 142 -18.40 -15.16 -3.79
CA ARG A 142 -16.98 -15.17 -3.47
C ARG A 142 -16.51 -16.46 -2.80
N GLU A 143 -17.30 -16.99 -1.86
CA GLU A 143 -16.91 -18.21 -1.14
C GLU A 143 -16.99 -19.44 -2.04
N ALA A 144 -18.01 -19.51 -2.88
CA ALA A 144 -18.14 -20.57 -3.88
C ALA A 144 -17.05 -20.48 -4.94
N LEU A 145 -16.67 -19.27 -5.41
CA LEU A 145 -15.54 -19.08 -6.32
C LEU A 145 -14.21 -19.51 -5.67
N ARG A 146 -14.00 -19.24 -4.38
CA ARG A 146 -12.82 -19.73 -3.64
C ARG A 146 -12.79 -21.25 -3.55
N GLU A 147 -13.94 -21.90 -3.38
CA GLU A 147 -14.02 -23.35 -3.44
C GLU A 147 -13.65 -23.86 -4.84
N MET A 148 -14.11 -23.19 -5.88
CA MET A 148 -13.73 -23.52 -7.25
C MET A 148 -12.22 -23.35 -7.51
N GLN A 149 -11.58 -22.33 -6.94
CA GLN A 149 -10.13 -22.18 -6.99
C GLN A 149 -9.40 -23.36 -6.31
N ARG A 150 -9.88 -23.83 -5.16
CA ARG A 150 -9.31 -25.02 -4.51
C ARG A 150 -9.46 -26.29 -5.38
N ARG A 151 -10.59 -26.46 -6.02
CA ARG A 151 -10.80 -27.57 -6.98
C ARG A 151 -9.88 -27.42 -8.21
N LEU A 152 -9.70 -26.22 -8.70
CA LEU A 152 -8.75 -25.93 -9.78
C LEU A 152 -7.32 -26.28 -9.34
N ALA A 153 -6.89 -25.87 -8.14
CA ALA A 153 -5.58 -26.23 -7.60
C ALA A 153 -5.38 -27.75 -7.55
N ALA A 154 -6.41 -28.48 -7.12
CA ALA A 154 -6.37 -29.95 -7.10
C ALA A 154 -6.26 -30.55 -8.51
N ALA A 155 -6.97 -30.02 -9.52
CA ALA A 155 -6.85 -30.46 -10.90
C ALA A 155 -5.46 -30.16 -11.48
N LEU A 156 -4.88 -29.01 -11.16
CA LEU A 156 -3.56 -28.57 -11.61
C LEU A 156 -2.38 -29.32 -10.98
N ALA A 157 -2.62 -30.12 -9.94
CA ALA A 157 -1.62 -31.06 -9.44
C ALA A 157 -1.27 -32.12 -10.48
N GLU A 158 -2.19 -32.44 -11.39
CA GLU A 158 -1.96 -33.34 -12.51
C GLU A 158 -1.30 -32.62 -13.70
N SER A 159 -0.44 -33.34 -14.42
CA SER A 159 0.35 -32.76 -15.50
C SER A 159 -0.47 -32.35 -16.73
N ALA A 160 -1.52 -33.11 -17.06
CA ALA A 160 -2.30 -32.87 -18.28
C ALA A 160 -3.15 -31.59 -18.18
N PRO A 161 -4.00 -31.36 -17.14
CA PRO A 161 -4.73 -30.11 -16.96
C PRO A 161 -3.80 -28.90 -16.85
N ARG A 162 -2.70 -29.04 -16.11
CA ARG A 162 -1.72 -27.98 -15.96
C ARG A 162 -1.13 -27.57 -17.30
N ALA A 163 -0.59 -28.52 -18.07
CA ALA A 163 0.01 -28.24 -19.36
C ALA A 163 -0.99 -27.67 -20.39
N ALA A 164 -2.26 -28.10 -20.32
CA ALA A 164 -3.32 -27.56 -21.15
C ALA A 164 -3.59 -26.08 -20.84
N LEU A 165 -3.74 -25.73 -19.56
CA LEU A 165 -3.98 -24.34 -19.16
C LEU A 165 -2.76 -23.46 -19.44
N GLU A 166 -1.54 -23.92 -19.17
CA GLU A 166 -0.30 -23.18 -19.48
C GLU A 166 -0.19 -22.88 -21.00
N ARG A 167 -0.57 -23.83 -21.87
CA ARG A 167 -0.64 -23.58 -23.32
C ARG A 167 -1.68 -22.53 -23.70
N THR A 168 -2.85 -22.55 -23.06
CA THR A 168 -3.89 -21.56 -23.30
C THR A 168 -3.44 -20.16 -22.88
N LEU A 169 -2.82 -20.02 -21.72
CA LEU A 169 -2.26 -18.76 -21.28
C LEU A 169 -1.13 -18.29 -22.23
N GLY A 170 -0.31 -19.21 -22.75
CA GLY A 170 0.73 -18.92 -23.75
C GLY A 170 0.16 -18.35 -25.03
N LYS A 171 -0.98 -18.89 -25.54
CA LYS A 171 -1.64 -18.36 -26.74
C LYS A 171 -2.12 -16.92 -26.59
N LEU A 172 -2.57 -16.50 -25.39
CA LEU A 172 -2.96 -15.10 -25.16
C LEU A 172 -1.77 -14.14 -25.12
N GLN A 173 -0.57 -14.66 -24.99
CA GLN A 173 0.67 -13.85 -24.95
C GLN A 173 1.34 -13.79 -26.36
N GLU A 174 0.77 -14.41 -27.35
CA GLU A 174 1.25 -14.31 -28.73
C GLU A 174 1.01 -12.91 -29.31
N ARG A 175 1.96 -12.45 -30.17
CA ARG A 175 1.98 -11.06 -30.68
C ARG A 175 1.14 -10.87 -31.92
N HIS A 176 -0.07 -11.41 -31.98
CA HIS A 176 -1.02 -11.17 -33.07
C HIS A 176 -2.31 -10.51 -32.57
N GLU A 177 -3.09 -9.92 -33.45
CA GLU A 177 -4.24 -9.08 -33.12
C GLU A 177 -5.29 -9.80 -32.28
N GLU A 178 -5.63 -11.03 -32.65
CA GLU A 178 -6.66 -11.79 -31.93
C GLU A 178 -6.26 -12.10 -30.49
N ALA A 179 -5.02 -12.55 -30.24
CA ALA A 179 -4.50 -12.80 -28.90
C ALA A 179 -4.49 -11.52 -28.07
N ARG A 180 -4.06 -10.40 -28.67
CA ARG A 180 -4.04 -9.08 -28.03
C ARG A 180 -5.44 -8.63 -27.61
N GLN A 181 -6.44 -8.77 -28.49
CA GLN A 181 -7.83 -8.41 -28.17
C GLN A 181 -8.43 -9.32 -27.09
N ARG A 182 -8.10 -10.60 -27.08
CA ARG A 182 -8.53 -11.52 -26.03
C ARG A 182 -7.89 -11.18 -24.69
N LEU A 183 -6.59 -10.95 -24.65
CA LEU A 183 -5.89 -10.51 -23.44
C LEU A 183 -6.45 -9.18 -22.92
N HIS A 184 -6.71 -8.22 -23.84
CA HIS A 184 -7.34 -6.95 -23.46
C HIS A 184 -8.71 -7.17 -22.79
N ARG A 185 -9.61 -7.97 -23.39
CA ARG A 185 -10.92 -8.27 -22.76
C ARG A 185 -10.78 -8.94 -21.39
N LEU A 186 -9.82 -9.84 -21.23
CA LEU A 186 -9.53 -10.46 -19.94
C LEU A 186 -9.10 -9.44 -18.89
N LEU A 187 -8.23 -8.50 -19.25
CA LEU A 187 -7.73 -7.46 -18.34
C LEU A 187 -8.79 -6.41 -18.00
N GLU A 188 -9.65 -6.02 -18.95
CA GLU A 188 -10.77 -5.08 -18.71
C GLU A 188 -11.86 -5.67 -17.79
N ALA A 189 -11.94 -7.00 -17.67
CA ALA A 189 -12.87 -7.67 -16.76
C ALA A 189 -12.42 -7.70 -15.29
N GLN A 190 -11.25 -7.16 -14.97
CA GLN A 190 -10.70 -7.20 -13.63
C GLN A 190 -11.22 -6.07 -12.72
N HIS A 191 -11.05 -6.20 -11.41
CA HIS A 191 -11.38 -5.16 -10.44
C HIS A 191 -10.33 -4.04 -10.35
N TYR A 192 -9.38 -4.05 -11.25
CA TYR A 192 -8.34 -3.03 -11.40
C TYR A 192 -8.11 -2.69 -12.86
N ARG A 193 -7.51 -1.55 -13.10
CA ARG A 193 -7.10 -1.09 -14.43
C ARG A 193 -5.61 -0.81 -14.47
N LEU A 194 -4.90 -1.47 -15.38
CA LEU A 194 -3.49 -1.24 -15.59
C LEU A 194 -3.28 0.05 -16.41
N ALA A 195 -2.38 0.90 -15.95
CA ALA A 195 -2.10 2.17 -16.60
C ALA A 195 -0.60 2.52 -16.54
N SER A 196 -0.19 3.48 -17.38
CA SER A 196 1.13 4.07 -17.33
C SER A 196 1.39 4.74 -15.97
N TRP A 197 2.61 4.66 -15.47
CA TRP A 197 3.00 5.36 -14.25
C TRP A 197 2.74 6.88 -14.30
N ARG A 198 2.70 7.45 -15.51
CA ARG A 198 2.44 8.88 -15.71
C ARG A 198 1.02 9.29 -15.36
N THR A 199 0.05 8.39 -15.43
CA THR A 199 -1.35 8.68 -15.08
C THR A 199 -1.58 8.82 -13.58
N ALA A 200 -0.60 8.42 -12.76
CA ALA A 200 -0.73 8.46 -11.31
C ALA A 200 -0.94 9.88 -10.75
N ALA A 201 -0.42 10.91 -11.42
CA ALA A 201 -0.55 12.29 -10.98
C ALA A 201 -1.99 12.83 -11.13
N ASP A 202 -2.72 12.34 -12.14
CA ASP A 202 -4.01 12.89 -12.54
C ASP A 202 -5.19 11.96 -12.19
N ASP A 203 -5.02 10.64 -12.34
CA ASP A 203 -6.15 9.70 -12.38
C ASP A 203 -6.20 8.71 -11.21
N ILE A 204 -5.21 8.72 -10.29
CA ILE A 204 -5.17 7.74 -9.21
C ILE A 204 -6.38 7.90 -8.28
N ASN A 205 -7.07 6.80 -8.00
CA ASN A 205 -8.29 6.79 -7.20
C ASN A 205 -8.12 6.14 -5.81
N TRP A 206 -6.90 6.24 -5.27
CA TRP A 206 -6.59 5.79 -3.90
C TRP A 206 -5.44 6.63 -3.33
N ARG A 207 -5.42 6.80 -2.01
CA ARG A 207 -4.42 7.64 -1.34
C ARG A 207 -3.06 6.96 -1.31
N ARG A 208 -2.03 7.71 -1.70
CA ARG A 208 -0.62 7.31 -1.63
C ARG A 208 0.08 7.94 -0.41
N PHE A 209 1.22 7.39 -0.05
CA PHE A 209 2.19 8.10 0.76
C PHE A 209 3.04 8.99 -0.16
N PHE A 210 2.88 10.31 -0.04
CA PHE A 210 3.34 11.28 -1.03
C PHE A 210 2.84 10.93 -2.43
N ASP A 211 3.76 10.85 -3.41
CA ASP A 211 3.50 10.44 -4.80
C ASP A 211 4.03 9.03 -5.13
N ILE A 212 4.32 8.21 -4.09
CA ILE A 212 4.88 6.87 -4.24
C ILE A 212 3.76 5.85 -4.49
N SER A 213 3.62 5.41 -5.75
CA SER A 213 2.57 4.47 -6.16
C SER A 213 2.71 3.05 -5.59
N GLU A 214 3.79 2.72 -4.88
CA GLU A 214 3.96 1.44 -4.21
C GLU A 214 3.56 1.47 -2.73
N LEU A 215 3.11 2.63 -2.21
CA LEU A 215 2.74 2.83 -0.81
C LEU A 215 1.30 3.33 -0.68
N VAL A 216 0.38 2.40 -0.43
CA VAL A 216 -1.06 2.68 -0.33
C VAL A 216 -1.46 3.13 1.07
N GLY A 217 -2.30 4.16 1.16
CA GLY A 217 -2.84 4.67 2.42
C GLY A 217 -3.79 3.70 3.11
N LEU A 218 -3.63 3.58 4.43
CA LEU A 218 -4.46 2.78 5.31
C LEU A 218 -5.50 3.63 6.05
N ARG A 219 -6.66 3.06 6.32
CA ARG A 219 -7.75 3.70 7.06
C ARG A 219 -7.74 3.29 8.54
N VAL A 220 -6.65 3.60 9.24
CA VAL A 220 -6.45 3.22 10.65
C VAL A 220 -7.38 3.93 11.64
N GLU A 221 -8.13 4.93 11.19
CA GLU A 221 -9.25 5.51 11.94
C GLU A 221 -10.36 4.49 12.18
N ARG A 222 -10.50 3.48 11.31
CA ARG A 222 -11.42 2.35 11.49
C ARG A 222 -10.89 1.36 12.52
N GLY A 223 -11.75 0.96 13.46
CA GLY A 223 -11.35 0.09 14.57
C GLY A 223 -10.80 -1.27 14.13
N GLU A 224 -11.41 -1.89 13.13
CA GLU A 224 -10.98 -3.17 12.56
C GLU A 224 -9.59 -3.09 11.90
N VAL A 225 -9.33 -2.01 11.16
CA VAL A 225 -8.03 -1.77 10.52
C VAL A 225 -6.95 -1.51 11.56
N PHE A 226 -7.26 -0.68 12.56
CA PHE A 226 -6.37 -0.41 13.68
C PHE A 226 -5.93 -1.70 14.40
N GLU A 227 -6.86 -2.56 14.79
CA GLU A 227 -6.53 -3.82 15.48
C GLU A 227 -5.74 -4.78 14.55
N ALA A 228 -6.08 -4.85 13.26
CA ALA A 228 -5.38 -5.71 12.31
C ALA A 228 -3.93 -5.26 12.05
N VAL A 229 -3.72 -3.96 11.84
CA VAL A 229 -2.38 -3.38 11.58
C VAL A 229 -1.48 -3.51 12.81
N HIS A 230 -2.04 -3.34 14.02
CA HIS A 230 -1.26 -3.36 15.25
C HIS A 230 -1.22 -4.73 15.95
N GLY A 231 -1.84 -5.78 15.39
CA GLY A 231 -1.94 -7.09 16.03
C GLY A 231 -0.60 -7.64 16.52
N LYS A 232 0.45 -7.59 15.68
CA LYS A 232 1.80 -8.04 16.08
C LYS A 232 2.44 -7.13 17.13
N VAL A 233 2.22 -5.84 17.06
CA VAL A 233 2.71 -4.86 18.06
C VAL A 233 2.09 -5.14 19.42
N PHE A 234 0.77 -5.37 19.47
CA PHE A 234 0.07 -5.68 20.72
C PHE A 234 0.51 -7.03 21.30
N GLN A 235 0.74 -8.03 20.45
CA GLN A 235 1.32 -9.31 20.91
C GLN A 235 2.69 -9.10 21.57
N LEU A 236 3.60 -8.37 20.92
CA LEU A 236 4.94 -8.09 21.47
C LEU A 236 4.87 -7.28 22.76
N LEU A 237 3.89 -6.39 22.91
CA LEU A 237 3.63 -5.69 24.17
C LEU A 237 3.09 -6.64 25.26
N GLU A 238 2.18 -7.55 24.90
CA GLU A 238 1.64 -8.60 25.82
C GLU A 238 2.74 -9.52 26.29
N ASP A 239 3.69 -9.87 25.43
CA ASP A 239 4.88 -10.67 25.78
C ASP A 239 5.96 -9.88 26.55
N GLY A 240 5.82 -8.54 26.67
CA GLY A 240 6.76 -7.65 27.36
C GLY A 240 8.08 -7.44 26.65
N LEU A 241 8.04 -7.57 25.37
CA LEU A 241 9.21 -7.45 24.52
C LEU A 241 9.48 -6.00 24.07
N LEU A 242 8.49 -5.09 24.23
CA LEU A 242 8.61 -3.70 23.84
C LEU A 242 8.47 -2.77 25.05
N ASP A 243 9.22 -1.67 25.05
CA ASP A 243 9.18 -0.61 26.07
C ASP A 243 8.58 0.69 25.53
N GLY A 244 8.52 0.85 24.23
CA GLY A 244 7.96 2.01 23.59
C GLY A 244 7.73 1.83 22.09
N LEU A 245 7.05 2.82 21.51
CA LEU A 245 6.78 2.91 20.09
C LEU A 245 7.18 4.29 19.56
N ARG A 246 7.68 4.31 18.34
CA ARG A 246 7.78 5.52 17.52
C ARG A 246 6.78 5.39 16.39
N ILE A 247 5.92 6.38 16.22
CA ILE A 247 4.88 6.41 15.20
C ILE A 247 5.38 7.25 14.03
N ASP A 248 5.57 6.61 12.90
CA ASP A 248 5.94 7.24 11.65
C ASP A 248 4.77 8.04 11.06
N HIS A 249 5.08 9.20 10.48
CA HIS A 249 4.17 10.00 9.68
C HIS A 249 2.77 10.21 10.29
N VAL A 250 2.71 10.55 11.57
CA VAL A 250 1.44 10.73 12.29
C VAL A 250 0.54 11.80 11.67
N ASP A 251 1.13 12.85 11.07
CA ASP A 251 0.39 13.94 10.41
C ASP A 251 -0.37 13.49 9.15
N GLY A 252 0.01 12.36 8.55
CA GLY A 252 -0.69 11.79 7.40
C GLY A 252 -1.95 10.99 7.74
N LEU A 253 -2.29 10.83 9.01
CA LEU A 253 -3.49 10.12 9.46
C LEU A 253 -4.73 11.01 9.35
N ALA A 254 -5.90 10.40 9.11
CA ALA A 254 -7.17 11.13 9.08
C ALA A 254 -7.54 11.73 10.45
N ASP A 255 -7.19 11.05 11.56
CA ASP A 255 -7.39 11.52 12.93
C ASP A 255 -6.14 11.19 13.79
N PRO A 256 -5.08 12.01 13.70
CA PRO A 256 -3.85 11.80 14.47
C PRO A 256 -4.06 11.74 15.98
N ARG A 257 -4.89 12.67 16.49
CA ARG A 257 -5.23 12.76 17.92
C ARG A 257 -5.97 11.51 18.41
N GLY A 258 -7.01 11.11 17.71
CA GLY A 258 -7.80 9.92 18.05
C GLY A 258 -6.97 8.65 17.96
N TYR A 259 -6.10 8.55 16.96
CA TYR A 259 -5.16 7.45 16.80
C TYR A 259 -4.20 7.34 17.99
N CYS A 260 -3.47 8.39 18.34
CA CYS A 260 -2.52 8.40 19.46
C CYS A 260 -3.19 8.04 20.79
N ARG A 261 -4.37 8.60 21.07
CA ARG A 261 -5.17 8.30 22.27
C ARG A 261 -5.65 6.85 22.30
N ARG A 262 -6.06 6.30 21.17
CA ARG A 262 -6.47 4.89 21.04
C ARG A 262 -5.29 3.97 21.32
N LEU A 263 -4.15 4.25 20.69
CA LEU A 263 -2.92 3.48 20.86
C LEU A 263 -2.43 3.51 22.32
N ARG A 264 -2.38 4.69 22.95
CA ARG A 264 -2.04 4.85 24.36
C ARG A 264 -2.94 4.00 25.25
N ARG A 265 -4.25 4.16 25.14
CA ARG A 265 -5.22 3.42 25.96
C ARG A 265 -5.11 1.90 25.77
N ARG A 266 -4.91 1.44 24.53
CA ARG A 266 -4.78 0.01 24.21
C ARG A 266 -3.50 -0.57 24.85
N SER A 267 -2.39 0.13 24.71
CA SER A 267 -1.10 -0.26 25.28
C SER A 267 -1.09 -0.24 26.81
N GLU A 268 -1.69 0.78 27.44
CA GLU A 268 -1.81 0.85 28.89
C GLU A 268 -2.66 -0.27 29.48
N ARG A 269 -3.76 -0.67 28.81
CA ARG A 269 -4.57 -1.84 29.22
C ARG A 269 -3.75 -3.13 29.20
N ILE A 270 -2.90 -3.31 28.19
CA ILE A 270 -2.00 -4.46 28.13
C ILE A 270 -1.03 -4.44 29.30
N ARG A 271 -0.39 -3.30 29.52
CA ARG A 271 0.60 -3.14 30.62
C ARG A 271 0.00 -3.24 32.01
N ALA A 272 -1.19 -2.72 32.24
CA ALA A 272 -1.89 -2.84 33.51
C ALA A 272 -2.12 -4.30 33.95
N ARG A 273 -2.29 -5.21 32.99
CA ARG A 273 -2.44 -6.65 33.25
C ARG A 273 -1.13 -7.33 33.64
N ARG A 274 0.02 -6.79 33.20
CA ARG A 274 1.34 -7.38 33.43
C ARG A 274 2.11 -6.74 34.58
N GLY A 275 1.79 -5.48 34.94
CA GLY A 275 2.66 -4.62 35.73
C GLY A 275 3.83 -4.07 34.88
N GLY A 276 4.46 -3.01 35.32
CA GLY A 276 5.65 -2.40 34.70
C GLY A 276 5.52 -0.90 34.48
N ALA A 277 6.60 -0.28 34.01
CA ALA A 277 6.65 1.15 33.73
C ALA A 277 5.72 1.54 32.57
N PRO A 278 5.22 2.77 32.49
CA PRO A 278 4.47 3.28 31.35
C PRO A 278 5.25 3.09 30.05
N MET A 279 4.53 2.78 28.96
CA MET A 279 5.13 2.66 27.65
C MET A 279 5.48 4.04 27.11
N LEU A 280 6.67 4.18 26.51
CA LEU A 280 7.05 5.39 25.81
C LEU A 280 6.35 5.44 24.44
N LEU A 281 5.80 6.61 24.09
CA LEU A 281 5.11 6.84 22.82
C LEU A 281 5.61 8.12 22.18
N TYR A 282 6.46 7.98 21.16
CA TYR A 282 6.98 9.09 20.39
C TYR A 282 6.30 9.17 19.03
N VAL A 283 6.13 10.38 18.51
CA VAL A 283 5.54 10.62 17.19
C VAL A 283 6.56 11.29 16.28
N GLU A 284 6.60 10.87 15.02
CA GLU A 284 7.24 11.64 14.00
C GLU A 284 6.32 12.80 13.62
N LYS A 285 6.65 13.96 14.15
CA LYS A 285 6.00 15.22 13.82
C LYS A 285 7.04 16.32 13.75
N ILE A 286 7.09 17.02 12.63
CA ILE A 286 7.95 18.17 12.43
C ILE A 286 7.17 19.40 12.87
N LEU A 287 7.52 19.91 14.06
CA LEU A 287 6.87 21.10 14.62
C LEU A 287 7.32 22.36 13.89
N GLY A 288 6.37 23.24 13.59
CA GLY A 288 6.66 24.60 13.14
C GLY A 288 7.29 25.46 14.26
N GLY A 289 7.78 26.67 13.93
CA GLY A 289 8.57 27.49 14.86
C GLY A 289 7.92 27.70 16.25
N GLU A 290 6.63 27.98 16.30
CA GLU A 290 5.87 28.21 17.54
C GLU A 290 4.92 27.03 17.89
N GLU A 291 4.90 26.00 17.08
CA GLU A 291 4.03 24.85 17.28
C GLU A 291 4.52 24.00 18.45
N ARG A 292 3.58 23.50 19.23
CA ARG A 292 3.84 22.54 20.32
C ARG A 292 3.05 21.26 20.08
N LEU A 293 3.62 20.14 20.50
CA LEU A 293 2.89 18.87 20.49
C LEU A 293 1.71 18.99 21.47
N PRO A 294 0.45 18.76 21.01
CA PRO A 294 -0.70 18.86 21.91
C PRO A 294 -0.65 17.81 23.04
N GLU A 295 -0.78 18.26 24.28
CA GLU A 295 -0.73 17.37 25.46
C GLU A 295 -1.82 16.29 25.43
N ASP A 296 -2.96 16.58 24.83
CA ASP A 296 -4.10 15.70 24.77
C ASP A 296 -3.96 14.58 23.70
N TRP A 297 -2.86 14.55 22.94
CA TRP A 297 -2.47 13.40 22.13
C TRP A 297 -1.95 12.25 22.98
N LEU A 298 -1.55 12.53 24.22
CA LEU A 298 -1.02 11.56 25.18
C LEU A 298 0.27 10.88 24.69
N CYS A 299 1.09 11.62 23.94
CA CYS A 299 2.42 11.22 23.53
C CYS A 299 3.48 11.78 24.48
N ASP A 300 4.63 11.12 24.56
CA ASP A 300 5.73 11.51 25.44
C ASP A 300 6.70 12.50 24.77
N GLY A 301 6.58 12.70 23.45
CA GLY A 301 7.38 13.64 22.69
C GLY A 301 7.42 13.36 21.21
N THR A 302 8.25 14.14 20.50
CA THR A 302 8.55 13.97 19.08
C THR A 302 9.84 13.18 18.84
N THR A 303 10.16 12.87 17.60
CA THR A 303 11.40 12.16 17.23
C THR A 303 12.63 13.07 17.13
N GLY A 304 12.52 14.36 17.57
CA GLY A 304 13.66 15.25 17.74
C GLY A 304 14.06 16.08 16.53
N TYR A 305 13.18 16.34 15.58
CA TYR A 305 13.44 17.32 14.50
C TYR A 305 13.72 18.71 15.05
N ASP A 306 13.05 19.10 16.14
CA ASP A 306 13.27 20.37 16.87
C ASP A 306 14.70 20.41 17.43
N PHE A 307 15.18 19.32 18.03
CA PHE A 307 16.55 19.21 18.53
C PHE A 307 17.56 19.27 17.36
N MET A 308 17.29 18.59 16.27
CA MET A 308 18.13 18.64 15.07
C MET A 308 18.26 20.07 14.55
N ASN A 309 17.16 20.83 14.50
CA ASN A 309 17.18 22.24 14.10
C ASN A 309 18.01 23.08 15.06
N GLN A 310 17.87 22.89 16.37
CA GLN A 310 18.67 23.60 17.38
C GLN A 310 20.17 23.30 17.27
N VAL A 311 20.55 22.04 17.05
CA VAL A 311 21.95 21.64 16.83
C VAL A 311 22.47 22.24 15.52
N SER A 312 21.69 22.24 14.47
CA SER A 312 22.06 22.85 13.19
C SER A 312 22.31 24.35 13.33
N LEU A 313 21.49 25.05 14.12
CA LEU A 313 21.67 26.50 14.37
C LEU A 313 23.02 26.82 15.02
N LEU A 314 23.60 25.93 15.82
CA LEU A 314 24.96 26.16 16.39
C LEU A 314 26.05 26.27 15.33
N GLN A 315 25.81 25.75 14.13
CA GLN A 315 26.77 25.78 13.03
C GLN A 315 26.55 26.97 12.08
N HIS A 316 25.56 27.82 12.33
CA HIS A 316 25.21 28.94 11.47
C HIS A 316 25.53 30.27 12.16
N ASP A 317 26.35 31.10 11.52
CA ASP A 317 26.60 32.48 11.96
C ASP A 317 25.47 33.38 11.43
N PRO A 318 24.66 34.02 12.31
CA PRO A 318 23.53 34.84 11.87
C PRO A 318 23.99 36.05 11.00
N ARG A 319 25.25 36.46 11.07
CA ARG A 319 25.79 37.49 10.20
C ARG A 319 25.87 37.10 8.73
N GLY A 320 25.84 35.77 8.44
CA GLY A 320 25.76 35.19 7.09
C GLY A 320 24.41 35.32 6.42
N GLU A 321 23.33 35.56 7.15
CA GLU A 321 21.96 35.57 6.62
C GLU A 321 21.79 36.57 5.46
N ARG A 322 22.11 37.84 5.70
CA ARG A 322 21.97 38.90 4.69
C ARG A 322 22.80 38.66 3.42
N PRO A 323 24.12 38.41 3.49
CA PRO A 323 24.94 38.14 2.31
C PRO A 323 24.44 36.93 1.49
N LEU A 324 23.98 35.86 2.16
CA LEU A 324 23.44 34.66 1.48
C LEU A 324 22.11 34.96 0.79
N ARG A 325 21.23 35.74 1.41
CA ARG A 325 19.97 36.17 0.84
C ARG A 325 20.15 37.04 -0.40
N GLU A 326 21.07 38.04 -0.33
CA GLU A 326 21.42 38.87 -1.47
C GLU A 326 22.05 38.04 -2.62
N LEU A 327 22.86 37.05 -2.29
CA LEU A 327 23.42 36.14 -3.27
C LEU A 327 22.32 35.32 -3.95
N TRP A 328 21.37 34.75 -3.16
CA TRP A 328 20.23 34.01 -3.64
C TRP A 328 19.40 34.82 -4.65
N GLN A 329 19.01 36.04 -4.30
CA GLN A 329 18.27 36.93 -5.19
C GLN A 329 19.00 37.20 -6.51
N ARG A 330 20.29 37.48 -6.42
CA ARG A 330 21.10 37.77 -7.61
C ARG A 330 21.25 36.57 -8.54
N VAL A 331 21.38 35.37 -7.98
CA VAL A 331 21.59 34.14 -8.77
C VAL A 331 20.27 33.57 -9.29
N SER A 332 19.21 33.56 -8.49
CA SER A 332 17.93 32.95 -8.82
C SER A 332 16.97 33.90 -9.54
N GLY A 333 17.12 35.22 -9.36
CA GLY A 333 16.13 36.22 -9.80
C GLY A 333 14.80 36.14 -9.05
N ARG A 334 14.73 35.39 -7.94
CA ARG A 334 13.50 35.12 -7.17
C ARG A 334 13.34 36.12 -6.01
N PRO A 335 12.09 36.24 -5.46
CA PRO A 335 11.79 37.09 -4.33
C PRO A 335 12.63 36.78 -3.09
N GLU A 336 12.82 37.78 -2.24
CA GLU A 336 13.54 37.63 -0.97
C GLU A 336 12.76 36.85 0.08
N ALA A 337 11.43 36.95 0.04
CA ALA A 337 10.57 36.36 1.06
C ALA A 337 10.50 34.85 0.90
N PHE A 338 11.10 34.12 1.85
CA PHE A 338 11.09 32.65 1.87
C PHE A 338 9.68 32.05 1.88
N LEU A 339 8.72 32.66 2.59
CA LEU A 339 7.35 32.19 2.65
C LEU A 339 6.64 32.24 1.30
N ASP A 340 6.96 33.21 0.44
CA ASP A 340 6.41 33.29 -0.91
C ASP A 340 6.93 32.15 -1.78
N GLU A 341 8.22 31.80 -1.65
CA GLU A 341 8.82 30.65 -2.33
C GLU A 341 8.19 29.34 -1.87
N VAL A 342 8.00 29.18 -0.55
CA VAL A 342 7.31 27.99 0.00
C VAL A 342 5.89 27.86 -0.53
N TYR A 343 5.15 28.98 -0.59
CA TYR A 343 3.79 28.98 -1.10
C TYR A 343 3.74 28.56 -2.58
N GLN A 344 4.60 29.16 -3.42
CA GLN A 344 4.68 28.81 -4.84
C GLN A 344 5.10 27.35 -5.06
N ALA A 345 6.07 26.85 -4.29
CA ALA A 345 6.52 25.47 -4.38
C ALA A 345 5.38 24.49 -4.00
N ARG A 346 4.61 24.79 -2.96
CA ARG A 346 3.43 24.00 -2.57
C ARG A 346 2.35 23.98 -3.65
N GLN A 347 2.07 25.14 -4.27
CA GLN A 347 1.12 25.22 -5.40
C GLN A 347 1.58 24.34 -6.58
N LEU A 348 2.86 24.35 -6.92
CA LEU A 348 3.40 23.52 -8.00
C LEU A 348 3.24 22.02 -7.71
N VAL A 349 3.48 21.58 -6.46
CA VAL A 349 3.30 20.17 -6.07
C VAL A 349 1.83 19.76 -6.15
N LEU A 350 0.92 20.61 -5.65
CA LEU A 350 -0.52 20.35 -5.69
C LEU A 350 -1.10 20.35 -7.12
N ALA A 351 -0.57 21.22 -7.99
CA ALA A 351 -0.99 21.27 -9.40
C ALA A 351 -0.30 20.21 -10.28
N GLY A 352 0.71 19.53 -9.78
CA GLY A 352 1.52 18.53 -10.48
C GLY A 352 1.32 17.12 -9.93
N SER A 353 2.31 16.60 -9.23
CA SER A 353 2.35 15.19 -8.78
C SER A 353 1.22 14.77 -7.83
N LEU A 354 0.54 15.72 -7.17
CA LEU A 354 -0.59 15.48 -6.27
C LEU A 354 -1.93 16.01 -6.80
N ALA A 355 -2.05 16.27 -8.11
CA ALA A 355 -3.27 16.82 -8.68
C ALA A 355 -4.47 15.87 -8.51
N GLY A 356 -4.31 14.58 -8.78
CA GLY A 356 -5.35 13.58 -8.57
C GLY A 356 -5.73 13.41 -7.09
N ASP A 357 -4.74 13.45 -6.18
CA ASP A 357 -5.01 13.39 -4.73
C ASP A 357 -5.80 14.62 -4.25
N LEU A 358 -5.47 15.82 -4.76
CA LEU A 358 -6.20 17.05 -4.46
C LEU A 358 -7.65 17.01 -4.98
N GLU A 359 -7.86 16.53 -6.20
CA GLU A 359 -9.19 16.35 -6.79
C GLU A 359 -10.04 15.38 -5.96
N ASN A 360 -9.48 14.25 -5.55
CA ASN A 360 -10.14 13.27 -4.69
C ASN A 360 -10.55 13.84 -3.32
N LEU A 361 -9.79 14.80 -2.77
CA LEU A 361 -10.13 15.46 -1.51
C LEU A 361 -11.17 16.59 -1.67
N ALA A 362 -11.27 17.17 -2.85
CA ALA A 362 -12.19 18.26 -3.13
C ALA A 362 -13.63 17.78 -3.38
N GLN A 363 -13.84 16.50 -3.56
CA GLN A 363 -15.12 15.83 -3.79
C GLN A 363 -15.76 15.35 -2.51
#